data_4e7e5936d9894a7f18d48207d4718e7d
#
_entry.id   4e7e5936d9894a7f18d48207d4718e7d
#
_cell.length_a   1.000
_cell.length_b   1.000
_cell.length_c   1.000
_cell.angle_alpha   90.00
_cell.angle_beta   90.00
_cell.angle_gamma   90.00
#
_symmetry.space_group_name_H-M   'P 1'
#
loop_
_entity.id
_entity.type
_entity.pdbx_description
1 polymer ?
#
loop_
_entity_poly.entity_id
_entity_poly.type
_entity_poly.pdbx_seq_one_letter_code
_entity_poly.pdbx_strand_id
1 'polypeptide(L)'
;MNELEYTYAVARIRALEGSLLTQSVIEQLMACQNETQCLQLLSEKGWGDPADAHDPVKMLQREEEKIWEVISDIAPDLSVFDVMSYTKVFHNVKAAIKAVCTGTEDRNVFYNDCSIPGAQMLEIVKNKEFWRLPPAMSEAAQEAYDVLLHTGDGQLCDVIVDRAALEAISEAGRNAEDAIIRDYAESVVAIADIKIAVRSQKTGKSQEFLKRALAPCDTVQVEFLAKAAANGMDAIRDYLLTTAYAGGAEALAESPSAFERWCDNRMIETMRPQKYQAFSVGPLVAYIVARENEIKTVRIILTGKQNQFPEEAIRERIREMYG
;
A
#
# COMPACT_ATOMS: atom_id res chain seq x y z
N MET A 1 27.14 4.09 3.29
CA MET A 1 26.64 5.24 2.52
C MET A 1 27.06 6.53 3.19
N ASN A 2 27.41 7.57 2.42
CA ASN A 2 27.96 8.81 2.99
C ASN A 2 26.78 9.65 3.54
N GLU A 3 26.75 9.96 4.83
CA GLU A 3 25.67 10.74 5.47
C GLU A 3 25.39 12.10 4.78
N LEU A 4 26.36 12.62 4.03
CA LEU A 4 26.21 13.87 3.29
C LEU A 4 25.40 13.75 1.98
N GLU A 5 25.22 12.54 1.44
CA GLU A 5 24.50 12.33 0.17
C GLU A 5 23.02 12.73 0.27
N TYR A 6 22.37 12.49 1.41
CA TYR A 6 20.96 12.82 1.62
C TYR A 6 20.71 14.26 2.09
N THR A 7 21.73 15.07 2.37
CA THR A 7 21.56 16.43 2.94
C THR A 7 20.65 17.31 2.07
N TYR A 8 20.89 17.34 0.76
CA TYR A 8 20.08 18.11 -0.18
C TYR A 8 18.64 17.56 -0.26
N ALA A 9 18.51 16.26 -0.40
CA ALA A 9 17.21 15.59 -0.49
C ALA A 9 16.36 15.84 0.76
N VAL A 10 16.95 15.68 1.95
CA VAL A 10 16.27 15.96 3.21
C VAL A 10 15.84 17.42 3.32
N ALA A 11 16.70 18.38 2.94
CA ALA A 11 16.34 19.80 2.96
C ALA A 11 15.13 20.10 2.04
N ARG A 12 15.08 19.48 0.86
CA ARG A 12 13.95 19.59 -0.06
C ARG A 12 12.68 18.96 0.53
N ILE A 13 12.77 17.78 1.13
CA ILE A 13 11.63 17.13 1.80
C ILE A 13 11.11 18.02 2.94
N ARG A 14 11.97 18.60 3.78
CA ARG A 14 11.53 19.51 4.86
C ARG A 14 10.74 20.70 4.34
N ALA A 15 11.13 21.26 3.19
CA ALA A 15 10.37 22.34 2.56
C ALA A 15 8.98 21.84 2.07
N LEU A 16 8.92 20.64 1.52
CA LEU A 16 7.68 20.03 1.02
C LEU A 16 6.73 19.54 2.14
N GLU A 17 7.27 19.14 3.29
CA GLU A 17 6.45 18.79 4.47
C GLU A 17 5.55 19.94 4.92
N GLY A 18 5.94 21.20 4.69
CA GLY A 18 5.10 22.36 4.95
C GLY A 18 3.83 22.44 4.10
N SER A 19 3.76 21.70 3.00
CA SER A 19 2.59 21.62 2.12
C SER A 19 1.71 20.38 2.37
N LEU A 20 2.09 19.51 3.30
CA LEU A 20 1.29 18.35 3.68
C LEU A 20 -0.04 18.79 4.29
N LEU A 21 -1.08 17.98 4.07
CA LEU A 21 -2.39 18.24 4.64
C LEU A 21 -2.34 18.13 6.17
N THR A 22 -2.83 19.18 6.82
CA THR A 22 -2.99 19.21 8.27
C THR A 22 -4.38 18.70 8.66
N GLN A 23 -4.57 18.37 9.94
CA GLN A 23 -5.88 18.02 10.46
C GLN A 23 -6.91 19.14 10.20
N SER A 24 -6.51 20.40 10.25
CA SER A 24 -7.37 21.55 9.93
C SER A 24 -7.90 21.53 8.51
N VAL A 25 -7.07 21.13 7.52
CA VAL A 25 -7.51 20.99 6.12
C VAL A 25 -8.46 19.82 5.95
N ILE A 26 -8.21 18.72 6.66
CA ILE A 26 -9.14 17.57 6.67
C ILE A 26 -10.51 18.00 7.22
N GLU A 27 -10.57 18.77 8.30
CA GLU A 27 -11.83 19.29 8.83
C GLU A 27 -12.53 20.25 7.83
N GLN A 28 -11.78 21.06 7.08
CA GLN A 28 -12.34 21.88 6.01
C GLN A 28 -12.95 21.02 4.89
N LEU A 29 -12.27 19.94 4.47
CA LEU A 29 -12.80 19.01 3.49
C LEU A 29 -14.06 18.30 4.00
N MET A 30 -14.09 17.92 5.27
CA MET A 30 -15.27 17.32 5.91
C MET A 30 -16.46 18.29 5.95
N ALA A 31 -16.20 19.59 6.15
CA ALA A 31 -17.24 20.62 6.16
C ALA A 31 -17.81 20.95 4.76
N CYS A 32 -17.17 20.55 3.68
CA CYS A 32 -17.70 20.72 2.32
C CYS A 32 -19.02 19.95 2.17
N GLN A 33 -19.97 20.54 1.45
CA GLN A 33 -21.31 19.96 1.27
C GLN A 33 -21.32 18.79 0.27
N ASN A 34 -20.41 18.82 -0.72
CA ASN A 34 -20.34 17.85 -1.81
C ASN A 34 -18.92 17.70 -2.35
N GLU A 35 -18.74 16.70 -3.23
CA GLU A 35 -17.46 16.41 -3.88
C GLU A 35 -16.88 17.61 -4.63
N THR A 36 -17.71 18.36 -5.35
CA THR A 36 -17.25 19.52 -6.13
C THR A 36 -16.58 20.60 -5.27
N GLN A 37 -17.16 20.89 -4.09
CA GLN A 37 -16.52 21.83 -3.14
C GLN A 37 -15.22 21.29 -2.58
N CYS A 38 -15.12 19.97 -2.33
CA CYS A 38 -13.87 19.33 -1.92
C CYS A 38 -12.80 19.49 -2.99
N LEU A 39 -13.13 19.21 -4.26
CA LEU A 39 -12.19 19.34 -5.39
C LEU A 39 -11.72 20.77 -5.58
N GLN A 40 -12.62 21.75 -5.44
CA GLN A 40 -12.24 23.17 -5.49
C GLN A 40 -11.25 23.51 -4.37
N LEU A 41 -11.53 23.13 -3.13
CA LEU A 41 -10.64 23.37 -1.99
C LEU A 41 -9.28 22.71 -2.19
N LEU A 42 -9.24 21.48 -2.68
CA LEU A 42 -8.00 20.76 -3.00
C LEU A 42 -7.20 21.47 -4.10
N SER A 43 -7.86 21.94 -5.17
CA SER A 43 -7.22 22.71 -6.24
C SER A 43 -6.61 24.02 -5.71
N GLU A 44 -7.29 24.74 -4.80
CA GLU A 44 -6.77 25.93 -4.12
C GLU A 44 -5.53 25.62 -3.26
N LYS A 45 -5.39 24.38 -2.79
CA LYS A 45 -4.20 23.86 -2.08
C LYS A 45 -3.11 23.33 -3.01
N GLY A 46 -3.29 23.41 -4.34
CA GLY A 46 -2.33 22.96 -5.34
C GLY A 46 -2.40 21.47 -5.70
N TRP A 47 -3.50 20.81 -5.36
CA TRP A 47 -3.74 19.44 -5.78
C TRP A 47 -4.21 19.33 -7.22
N GLY A 48 -3.79 18.29 -7.90
CA GLY A 48 -4.12 18.00 -9.30
C GLY A 48 -3.44 18.94 -10.28
N ASP A 49 -3.96 18.97 -11.48
CA ASP A 49 -3.65 19.94 -12.52
C ASP A 49 -4.87 20.86 -12.77
N PRO A 50 -4.68 22.14 -13.07
CA PRO A 50 -5.81 23.06 -13.31
C PRO A 50 -6.76 22.59 -14.40
N ALA A 51 -6.26 21.86 -15.42
CA ALA A 51 -7.06 21.34 -16.52
C ALA A 51 -8.03 20.22 -16.09
N ASP A 52 -7.68 19.46 -15.06
CA ASP A 52 -8.41 18.31 -14.55
C ASP A 52 -9.00 18.52 -13.15
N ALA A 53 -9.13 19.78 -12.71
CA ALA A 53 -9.58 20.16 -11.36
C ALA A 53 -10.98 19.65 -10.97
N HIS A 54 -11.77 19.15 -11.91
CA HIS A 54 -13.11 18.61 -11.68
C HIS A 54 -13.18 17.08 -11.76
N ASP A 55 -12.06 16.40 -12.04
CA ASP A 55 -11.97 14.96 -12.14
C ASP A 55 -11.23 14.39 -10.91
N PRO A 56 -11.95 13.75 -9.95
CA PRO A 56 -11.33 13.25 -8.74
C PRO A 56 -10.30 12.15 -9.00
N VAL A 57 -10.51 11.33 -10.04
CA VAL A 57 -9.59 10.22 -10.37
C VAL A 57 -8.26 10.78 -10.89
N LYS A 58 -8.34 11.69 -11.84
CA LYS A 58 -7.13 12.33 -12.38
C LYS A 58 -6.40 13.18 -11.35
N MET A 59 -7.13 13.90 -10.50
CA MET A 59 -6.53 14.69 -9.43
C MET A 59 -5.70 13.78 -8.49
N LEU A 60 -6.27 12.68 -8.01
CA LEU A 60 -5.57 11.75 -7.13
C LEU A 60 -4.39 11.06 -7.82
N GLN A 61 -4.56 10.66 -9.08
CA GLN A 61 -3.48 10.08 -9.89
C GLN A 61 -2.32 11.08 -10.04
N ARG A 62 -2.62 12.34 -10.32
CA ARG A 62 -1.58 13.37 -10.43
C ARG A 62 -0.80 13.55 -9.12
N GLU A 63 -1.47 13.46 -7.97
CA GLU A 63 -0.80 13.52 -6.67
C GLU A 63 0.11 12.31 -6.42
N GLU A 64 -0.29 11.11 -6.87
CA GLU A 64 0.57 9.91 -6.83
C GLU A 64 1.83 10.10 -7.72
N GLU A 65 1.67 10.64 -8.93
CA GLU A 65 2.78 10.93 -9.84
C GLU A 65 3.76 11.96 -9.25
N LYS A 66 3.26 13.03 -8.64
CA LYS A 66 4.08 14.06 -7.99
C LYS A 66 5.02 13.51 -6.92
N ILE A 67 4.62 12.45 -6.20
CA ILE A 67 5.50 11.80 -5.20
C ILE A 67 6.78 11.32 -5.88
N TRP A 68 6.63 10.54 -6.94
CA TRP A 68 7.76 9.92 -7.62
C TRP A 68 8.56 10.89 -8.47
N GLU A 69 7.94 11.94 -9.01
CA GLU A 69 8.66 13.06 -9.64
C GLU A 69 9.63 13.71 -8.65
N VAL A 70 9.15 14.03 -7.44
CA VAL A 70 9.98 14.61 -6.38
C VAL A 70 11.10 13.66 -5.97
N ILE A 71 10.77 12.40 -5.68
CA ILE A 71 11.78 11.43 -5.23
C ILE A 71 12.84 11.20 -6.32
N SER A 72 12.43 11.10 -7.58
CA SER A 72 13.36 10.91 -8.72
C SER A 72 14.30 12.09 -8.92
N ASP A 73 13.85 13.32 -8.61
CA ASP A 73 14.65 14.54 -8.73
C ASP A 73 15.71 14.68 -7.63
N ILE A 74 15.43 14.17 -6.43
CA ILE A 74 16.24 14.47 -5.25
C ILE A 74 16.99 13.27 -4.65
N ALA A 75 16.54 12.02 -4.92
CA ALA A 75 17.15 10.84 -4.31
C ALA A 75 18.49 10.50 -4.96
N PRO A 76 19.56 10.28 -4.18
CA PRO A 76 20.85 9.85 -4.71
C PRO A 76 20.81 8.48 -5.38
N ASP A 77 20.01 7.58 -4.82
CA ASP A 77 19.80 6.22 -5.31
C ASP A 77 18.30 5.87 -5.25
N LEU A 78 17.71 5.61 -6.41
CA LEU A 78 16.30 5.23 -6.52
C LEU A 78 16.04 3.78 -6.16
N SER A 79 17.03 2.89 -6.28
CA SER A 79 16.87 1.46 -6.03
C SER A 79 16.48 1.15 -4.57
N VAL A 80 16.81 2.03 -3.64
CA VAL A 80 16.41 1.94 -2.22
C VAL A 80 14.90 1.93 -2.04
N PHE A 81 14.16 2.56 -2.97
CA PHE A 81 12.70 2.65 -2.93
C PHE A 81 11.98 1.53 -3.71
N ASP A 82 12.69 0.62 -4.36
CA ASP A 82 12.09 -0.47 -5.15
C ASP A 82 11.10 -1.29 -4.31
N VAL A 83 11.43 -1.53 -3.03
CA VAL A 83 10.57 -2.24 -2.08
C VAL A 83 9.18 -1.61 -1.96
N MET A 84 9.05 -0.29 -2.10
CA MET A 84 7.78 0.44 -2.03
C MET A 84 6.94 0.28 -3.31
N SER A 85 7.56 -0.05 -4.43
CA SER A 85 6.90 -0.27 -5.72
C SER A 85 6.43 -1.71 -5.94
N TYR A 86 6.92 -2.69 -5.17
CA TYR A 86 6.64 -4.11 -5.42
C TYR A 86 5.15 -4.45 -5.42
N THR A 87 4.35 -3.85 -4.54
CA THR A 87 2.90 -4.06 -4.55
C THR A 87 2.26 -3.70 -5.89
N LYS A 88 2.71 -2.61 -6.53
CA LYS A 88 2.22 -2.16 -7.84
C LYS A 88 2.69 -3.10 -8.96
N VAL A 89 3.96 -3.48 -8.95
CA VAL A 89 4.54 -4.37 -9.98
C VAL A 89 3.88 -5.75 -9.95
N PHE A 90 3.73 -6.35 -8.77
CA PHE A 90 3.05 -7.65 -8.62
C PHE A 90 1.55 -7.56 -8.91
N HIS A 91 0.90 -6.42 -8.63
CA HIS A 91 -0.46 -6.18 -9.09
C HIS A 91 -0.55 -6.22 -10.61
N ASN A 92 0.40 -5.61 -11.33
CA ASN A 92 0.46 -5.67 -12.79
C ASN A 92 0.63 -7.09 -13.30
N VAL A 93 1.46 -7.93 -12.64
CA VAL A 93 1.56 -9.38 -12.96
C VAL A 93 0.19 -10.05 -12.87
N LYS A 94 -0.49 -9.86 -11.74
CA LYS A 94 -1.82 -10.45 -11.49
C LYS A 94 -2.86 -9.99 -12.51
N ALA A 95 -2.91 -8.68 -12.79
CA ALA A 95 -3.83 -8.09 -13.75
C ALA A 95 -3.56 -8.61 -15.18
N ALA A 96 -2.28 -8.69 -15.57
CA ALA A 96 -1.89 -9.20 -16.90
C ALA A 96 -2.23 -10.69 -17.07
N ILE A 97 -1.97 -11.53 -16.06
CA ILE A 97 -2.34 -12.95 -16.11
C ILE A 97 -3.86 -13.11 -16.27
N LYS A 98 -4.65 -12.38 -15.48
CA LYS A 98 -6.12 -12.41 -15.59
C LYS A 98 -6.60 -11.94 -16.95
N ALA A 99 -6.07 -10.82 -17.44
CA ALA A 99 -6.43 -10.28 -18.76
C ALA A 99 -6.16 -11.30 -19.88
N VAL A 100 -5.00 -11.93 -19.88
CA VAL A 100 -4.62 -12.92 -20.91
C VAL A 100 -5.45 -14.19 -20.81
N CYS A 101 -5.67 -14.73 -19.61
CA CYS A 101 -6.42 -15.97 -19.42
C CYS A 101 -7.93 -15.81 -19.64
N THR A 102 -8.51 -14.61 -19.38
CA THR A 102 -9.95 -14.36 -19.55
C THR A 102 -10.29 -13.69 -20.87
N GLY A 103 -9.29 -13.19 -21.62
CA GLY A 103 -9.49 -12.44 -22.85
C GLY A 103 -10.08 -11.03 -22.63
N THR A 104 -10.04 -10.51 -21.41
CA THR A 104 -10.57 -9.17 -21.08
C THR A 104 -9.42 -8.18 -20.98
N GLU A 105 -9.51 -7.07 -21.74
CA GLU A 105 -8.51 -6.00 -21.70
C GLU A 105 -9.12 -4.74 -21.04
N ASP A 106 -9.10 -4.66 -19.72
CA ASP A 106 -9.29 -3.39 -19.02
C ASP A 106 -7.92 -2.78 -18.71
N ARG A 107 -7.58 -1.70 -19.43
CA ARG A 107 -6.29 -1.01 -19.28
C ARG A 107 -6.24 -0.14 -18.04
N ASN A 108 -7.35 0.17 -17.42
CA ASN A 108 -7.43 1.05 -16.23
C ASN A 108 -7.01 0.35 -14.95
N VAL A 109 -6.81 -0.98 -14.98
CA VAL A 109 -6.38 -1.74 -13.81
C VAL A 109 -4.86 -1.76 -13.60
N PHE A 110 -4.08 -1.23 -14.54
CA PHE A 110 -2.62 -1.28 -14.48
C PHE A 110 -2.01 -0.02 -13.89
N TYR A 111 -0.98 -0.20 -13.07
CA TYR A 111 -0.08 0.87 -12.64
C TYR A 111 0.99 1.12 -13.70
N ASN A 112 1.28 2.40 -13.98
CA ASN A 112 2.32 2.81 -14.93
C ASN A 112 3.51 3.48 -14.24
N ASP A 113 3.36 3.83 -12.95
CA ASP A 113 4.34 4.48 -12.09
C ASP A 113 5.17 3.45 -11.28
N CYS A 114 5.62 2.40 -11.95
CA CYS A 114 6.42 1.33 -11.35
C CYS A 114 7.46 0.80 -12.35
N SER A 115 8.40 -0.01 -11.89
CA SER A 115 9.55 -0.50 -12.69
C SER A 115 9.16 -1.28 -13.95
N ILE A 116 8.00 -1.97 -13.95
CA ILE A 116 7.45 -2.66 -15.11
C ILE A 116 6.01 -2.18 -15.32
N PRO A 117 5.80 -1.17 -16.20
CA PRO A 117 4.48 -0.63 -16.50
C PRO A 117 3.52 -1.68 -17.07
N GLY A 118 2.21 -1.46 -16.89
CA GLY A 118 1.18 -2.42 -17.26
C GLY A 118 1.22 -2.90 -18.71
N ALA A 119 1.50 -2.01 -19.67
CA ALA A 119 1.61 -2.38 -21.08
C ALA A 119 2.75 -3.38 -21.33
N GLN A 120 3.92 -3.15 -20.71
CA GLN A 120 5.08 -4.05 -20.80
C GLN A 120 4.79 -5.38 -20.09
N MET A 121 4.15 -5.34 -18.92
CA MET A 121 3.77 -6.55 -18.19
C MET A 121 2.80 -7.41 -19.01
N LEU A 122 1.81 -6.78 -19.63
CA LEU A 122 0.85 -7.48 -20.48
C LEU A 122 1.52 -8.16 -21.68
N GLU A 123 2.52 -7.49 -22.31
CA GLU A 123 3.30 -8.08 -23.41
C GLU A 123 4.09 -9.31 -22.92
N ILE A 124 4.79 -9.21 -21.79
CA ILE A 124 5.55 -10.31 -21.19
C ILE A 124 4.65 -11.54 -20.97
N VAL A 125 3.47 -11.33 -20.36
CA VAL A 125 2.55 -12.44 -20.06
C VAL A 125 1.91 -13.01 -21.35
N LYS A 126 1.50 -12.17 -22.31
CA LYS A 126 0.97 -12.62 -23.60
C LYS A 126 1.95 -13.52 -24.36
N ASN A 127 3.22 -13.15 -24.35
CA ASN A 127 4.28 -13.89 -25.04
C ASN A 127 4.87 -15.04 -24.20
N LYS A 128 4.42 -15.18 -22.94
CA LYS A 128 4.99 -16.13 -21.96
C LYS A 128 6.49 -15.94 -21.73
N GLU A 129 6.96 -14.69 -21.81
CA GLU A 129 8.37 -14.32 -21.63
C GLU A 129 8.71 -14.05 -20.17
N PHE A 130 8.24 -14.92 -19.24
CA PHE A 130 8.42 -14.75 -17.80
C PHE A 130 9.88 -14.59 -17.37
N TRP A 131 10.82 -15.13 -18.16
CA TRP A 131 12.26 -14.97 -17.95
C TRP A 131 12.75 -13.50 -17.98
N ARG A 132 11.95 -12.56 -18.49
CA ARG A 132 12.23 -11.12 -18.46
C ARG A 132 11.93 -10.49 -17.10
N LEU A 133 11.25 -11.19 -16.21
CA LEU A 133 10.93 -10.75 -14.86
C LEU A 133 12.07 -11.12 -13.89
N PRO A 134 12.20 -10.42 -12.75
CA PRO A 134 13.08 -10.85 -11.66
C PRO A 134 12.76 -12.31 -11.23
N PRO A 135 13.75 -13.11 -10.79
CA PRO A 135 13.58 -14.56 -10.60
C PRO A 135 12.37 -14.95 -9.76
N ALA A 136 12.20 -14.41 -8.56
CA ALA A 136 11.06 -14.73 -7.69
C ALA A 136 9.70 -14.35 -8.32
N MET A 137 9.65 -13.22 -9.02
CA MET A 137 8.45 -12.79 -9.75
C MET A 137 8.17 -13.68 -10.96
N SER A 138 9.20 -14.12 -11.68
CA SER A 138 9.11 -15.02 -12.82
C SER A 138 8.48 -16.36 -12.43
N GLU A 139 8.96 -16.97 -11.36
CA GLU A 139 8.43 -18.24 -10.83
C GLU A 139 6.97 -18.11 -10.42
N ALA A 140 6.63 -17.09 -9.65
CA ALA A 140 5.27 -16.84 -9.22
C ALA A 140 4.32 -16.52 -10.38
N ALA A 141 4.78 -15.74 -11.37
CA ALA A 141 3.99 -15.41 -12.55
C ALA A 141 3.69 -16.64 -13.40
N GLN A 142 4.66 -17.52 -13.59
CA GLN A 142 4.49 -18.76 -14.33
C GLN A 142 3.53 -19.72 -13.60
N GLU A 143 3.73 -19.93 -12.29
CA GLU A 143 2.84 -20.78 -11.48
C GLU A 143 1.40 -20.25 -11.50
N ALA A 144 1.21 -18.95 -11.26
CA ALA A 144 -0.12 -18.33 -11.27
C ALA A 144 -0.81 -18.40 -12.62
N TYR A 145 -0.05 -18.20 -13.71
CA TYR A 145 -0.54 -18.34 -15.08
C TYR A 145 -1.03 -19.77 -15.35
N ASP A 146 -0.21 -20.77 -15.03
CA ASP A 146 -0.54 -22.19 -15.25
C ASP A 146 -1.74 -22.63 -14.41
N VAL A 147 -1.81 -22.19 -13.15
CA VAL A 147 -2.96 -22.46 -12.27
C VAL A 147 -4.23 -21.87 -12.85
N LEU A 148 -4.24 -20.58 -13.23
CA LEU A 148 -5.44 -19.96 -13.76
C LEU A 148 -5.87 -20.56 -15.10
N LEU A 149 -4.92 -20.85 -15.99
CA LEU A 149 -5.19 -21.46 -17.29
C LEU A 149 -5.81 -22.85 -17.18
N HIS A 150 -5.29 -23.70 -16.27
CA HIS A 150 -5.72 -25.11 -16.20
C HIS A 150 -6.89 -25.37 -15.25
N THR A 151 -7.04 -24.54 -14.20
CA THR A 151 -8.06 -24.76 -13.16
C THR A 151 -9.18 -23.73 -13.18
N GLY A 152 -8.96 -22.55 -13.77
CA GLY A 152 -9.88 -21.41 -13.68
C GLY A 152 -9.93 -20.78 -12.29
N ASP A 153 -9.07 -21.21 -11.34
CA ASP A 153 -9.06 -20.72 -9.96
C ASP A 153 -8.36 -19.36 -9.86
N GLY A 154 -9.14 -18.29 -10.05
CA GLY A 154 -8.67 -16.92 -9.91
C GLY A 154 -8.24 -16.56 -8.48
N GLN A 155 -8.80 -17.21 -7.45
CA GLN A 155 -8.41 -16.94 -6.07
C GLN A 155 -7.03 -17.53 -5.76
N LEU A 156 -6.74 -18.74 -6.23
CA LEU A 156 -5.43 -19.35 -6.07
C LEU A 156 -4.36 -18.58 -6.83
N CYS A 157 -4.67 -18.10 -8.05
CA CYS A 157 -3.80 -17.19 -8.79
C CYS A 157 -3.46 -15.93 -7.97
N ASP A 158 -4.46 -15.28 -7.36
CA ASP A 158 -4.25 -14.12 -6.51
C ASP A 158 -3.33 -14.43 -5.32
N VAL A 159 -3.57 -15.54 -4.63
CA VAL A 159 -2.77 -15.96 -3.46
C VAL A 159 -1.30 -16.18 -3.82
N ILE A 160 -1.02 -16.83 -4.95
CA ILE A 160 0.36 -17.08 -5.40
C ILE A 160 1.09 -15.76 -5.62
N VAL A 161 0.50 -14.85 -6.38
CA VAL A 161 1.13 -13.57 -6.73
C VAL A 161 1.25 -12.64 -5.52
N ASP A 162 0.20 -12.54 -4.69
CA ASP A 162 0.18 -11.66 -3.53
C ASP A 162 1.20 -12.14 -2.46
N ARG A 163 1.32 -13.45 -2.23
CA ARG A 163 2.34 -13.99 -1.35
C ARG A 163 3.75 -13.71 -1.86
N ALA A 164 4.01 -13.94 -3.16
CA ALA A 164 5.30 -13.66 -3.75
C ALA A 164 5.69 -12.17 -3.63
N ALA A 165 4.72 -11.27 -3.73
CA ALA A 165 4.93 -9.85 -3.48
C ALA A 165 5.40 -9.58 -2.04
N LEU A 166 4.73 -10.18 -1.05
CA LEU A 166 5.09 -10.02 0.36
C LEU A 166 6.45 -10.64 0.68
N GLU A 167 6.76 -11.80 0.10
CA GLU A 167 8.08 -12.44 0.25
C GLU A 167 9.19 -11.58 -0.37
N ALA A 168 8.96 -10.99 -1.54
CA ALA A 168 9.91 -10.06 -2.17
C ALA A 168 10.12 -8.79 -1.33
N ILE A 169 9.06 -8.22 -0.73
CA ILE A 169 9.15 -7.09 0.19
C ILE A 169 9.95 -7.47 1.43
N SER A 170 9.65 -8.63 2.05
CA SER A 170 10.37 -9.13 3.22
C SER A 170 11.86 -9.35 2.95
N GLU A 171 12.20 -9.93 1.80
CA GLU A 171 13.57 -10.17 1.38
C GLU A 171 14.32 -8.85 1.13
N ALA A 172 13.70 -7.91 0.39
CA ALA A 172 14.28 -6.60 0.14
C ALA A 172 14.52 -5.84 1.46
N GLY A 173 13.57 -5.90 2.39
CA GLY A 173 13.72 -5.32 3.72
C GLY A 173 14.89 -5.93 4.48
N ARG A 174 15.01 -7.24 4.53
CA ARG A 174 16.11 -7.93 5.23
C ARG A 174 17.49 -7.60 4.66
N ASN A 175 17.57 -7.37 3.36
CA ASN A 175 18.81 -7.02 2.66
C ASN A 175 19.12 -5.51 2.68
N ALA A 176 18.19 -4.67 3.14
CA ALA A 176 18.36 -3.22 3.17
C ALA A 176 19.42 -2.80 4.22
N GLU A 177 20.28 -1.86 3.87
CA GLU A 177 21.23 -1.25 4.79
C GLU A 177 20.54 -0.33 5.80
N ASP A 178 19.51 0.38 5.38
CA ASP A 178 18.79 1.35 6.20
C ASP A 178 17.73 0.70 7.09
N ALA A 179 17.76 1.00 8.39
CA ALA A 179 16.81 0.47 9.36
C ALA A 179 15.35 0.82 9.00
N ILE A 180 15.11 2.03 8.50
CA ILE A 180 13.74 2.46 8.16
C ILE A 180 13.15 1.65 7.00
N ILE A 181 13.94 1.19 6.05
CA ILE A 181 13.49 0.31 4.97
C ILE A 181 13.15 -1.08 5.52
N ARG A 182 13.96 -1.58 6.46
CA ARG A 182 13.64 -2.85 7.17
C ARG A 182 12.33 -2.74 7.95
N ASP A 183 12.17 -1.67 8.72
CA ASP A 183 10.96 -1.43 9.54
C ASP A 183 9.71 -1.24 8.67
N TYR A 184 9.86 -0.56 7.54
CA TYR A 184 8.80 -0.40 6.55
C TYR A 184 8.37 -1.75 5.97
N ALA A 185 9.32 -2.52 5.45
CA ALA A 185 9.05 -3.82 4.83
C ALA A 185 8.41 -4.79 5.82
N GLU A 186 8.94 -4.89 7.03
CA GLU A 186 8.40 -5.71 8.10
C GLU A 186 6.96 -5.32 8.45
N SER A 187 6.70 -4.02 8.60
CA SER A 187 5.36 -3.52 8.91
C SER A 187 4.37 -3.79 7.78
N VAL A 188 4.79 -3.62 6.52
CA VAL A 188 3.93 -3.92 5.35
C VAL A 188 3.54 -5.38 5.33
N VAL A 189 4.49 -6.30 5.49
CA VAL A 189 4.24 -7.75 5.44
C VAL A 189 3.36 -8.17 6.61
N ALA A 190 3.70 -7.79 7.83
CA ALA A 190 2.95 -8.17 9.02
C ALA A 190 1.49 -7.65 8.99
N ILE A 191 1.28 -6.39 8.60
CA ILE A 191 -0.06 -5.82 8.46
C ILE A 191 -0.85 -6.53 7.35
N ALA A 192 -0.21 -6.85 6.22
CA ALA A 192 -0.85 -7.60 5.15
C ALA A 192 -1.28 -9.00 5.61
N ASP A 193 -0.43 -9.72 6.32
CA ASP A 193 -0.73 -11.03 6.88
C ASP A 193 -1.89 -11.00 7.87
N ILE A 194 -1.91 -10.02 8.78
CA ILE A 194 -3.03 -9.84 9.71
C ILE A 194 -4.33 -9.58 8.95
N LYS A 195 -4.32 -8.73 7.92
CA LYS A 195 -5.49 -8.45 7.06
C LYS A 195 -5.95 -9.71 6.32
N ILE A 196 -5.01 -10.50 5.79
CA ILE A 196 -5.31 -11.78 5.14
C ILE A 196 -5.96 -12.74 6.13
N ALA A 197 -5.43 -12.88 7.34
CA ALA A 197 -5.96 -13.75 8.38
C ALA A 197 -7.40 -13.35 8.79
N VAL A 198 -7.63 -12.06 9.04
CA VAL A 198 -8.96 -11.51 9.38
C VAL A 198 -9.97 -11.75 8.26
N ARG A 199 -9.59 -11.50 7.00
CA ARG A 199 -10.46 -11.73 5.84
C ARG A 199 -10.75 -13.21 5.62
N SER A 200 -9.73 -14.04 5.77
CA SER A 200 -9.84 -15.49 5.62
C SER A 200 -10.75 -16.11 6.67
N GLN A 201 -10.66 -15.66 7.92
CA GLN A 201 -11.55 -16.08 8.99
C GLN A 201 -13.02 -15.73 8.66
N LYS A 202 -13.30 -14.50 8.22
CA LYS A 202 -14.65 -14.06 7.83
C LYS A 202 -15.23 -14.84 6.66
N THR A 203 -14.38 -15.36 5.78
CA THR A 203 -14.78 -16.13 4.58
C THR A 203 -14.65 -17.64 4.77
N GLY A 204 -14.36 -18.12 5.98
CA GLY A 204 -14.30 -19.55 6.32
C GLY A 204 -13.18 -20.32 5.61
N LYS A 205 -12.03 -19.66 5.36
CA LYS A 205 -10.89 -20.32 4.71
C LYS A 205 -10.18 -21.27 5.67
N SER A 206 -9.62 -22.36 5.10
CA SER A 206 -8.88 -23.36 5.87
C SER A 206 -7.53 -22.86 6.37
N GLN A 207 -6.99 -23.52 7.40
CA GLN A 207 -5.63 -23.24 7.86
C GLN A 207 -4.58 -23.51 6.77
N GLU A 208 -4.80 -24.50 5.91
CA GLU A 208 -3.90 -24.79 4.78
C GLU A 208 -3.88 -23.65 3.75
N PHE A 209 -5.06 -23.08 3.46
CA PHE A 209 -5.15 -21.88 2.63
C PHE A 209 -4.33 -20.74 3.23
N LEU A 210 -4.47 -20.48 4.53
CA LEU A 210 -3.74 -19.44 5.24
C LEU A 210 -2.21 -19.65 5.17
N LYS A 211 -1.74 -20.88 5.37
CA LYS A 211 -0.31 -21.20 5.23
C LYS A 211 0.25 -20.94 3.83
N ARG A 212 -0.61 -20.98 2.81
CA ARG A 212 -0.23 -20.65 1.44
C ARG A 212 -0.31 -19.15 1.13
N ALA A 213 -1.12 -18.40 1.87
CA ALA A 213 -1.38 -17.00 1.62
C ALA A 213 -0.49 -16.05 2.44
N LEU A 214 -0.05 -16.47 3.63
CA LEU A 214 0.76 -15.67 4.54
C LEU A 214 2.25 -15.76 4.18
N ALA A 215 2.97 -14.65 4.33
CA ALA A 215 4.39 -14.55 4.07
C ALA A 215 5.21 -14.49 5.36
N PRO A 216 6.42 -15.07 5.42
CA PRO A 216 7.25 -15.01 6.61
C PRO A 216 7.70 -13.58 6.94
N CYS A 217 7.52 -13.18 8.21
CA CYS A 217 8.05 -11.95 8.78
C CYS A 217 8.48 -12.20 10.24
N ASP A 218 9.18 -11.23 10.84
CA ASP A 218 9.80 -11.45 12.15
C ASP A 218 8.85 -11.15 13.32
N THR A 219 7.94 -10.20 13.14
CA THR A 219 7.04 -9.70 14.21
C THR A 219 5.72 -10.46 14.32
N VAL A 220 5.35 -11.24 13.28
CA VAL A 220 4.15 -12.09 13.26
C VAL A 220 4.52 -13.48 12.77
N GLN A 221 4.24 -14.50 13.58
CA GLN A 221 4.55 -15.87 13.21
C GLN A 221 3.38 -16.48 12.43
N VAL A 222 3.63 -16.85 11.18
CA VAL A 222 2.65 -17.40 10.23
C VAL A 222 1.87 -18.56 10.82
N GLU A 223 2.55 -19.52 11.47
CA GLU A 223 1.91 -20.72 12.05
C GLU A 223 0.89 -20.38 13.15
N PHE A 224 1.25 -19.43 14.04
CA PHE A 224 0.36 -19.01 15.10
C PHE A 224 -0.80 -18.18 14.58
N LEU A 225 -0.53 -17.26 13.64
CA LEU A 225 -1.60 -16.46 13.03
C LEU A 225 -2.59 -17.32 12.23
N ALA A 226 -2.09 -18.28 11.43
CA ALA A 226 -2.93 -19.21 10.68
C ALA A 226 -3.80 -20.08 11.59
N LYS A 227 -3.22 -20.59 12.69
CA LYS A 227 -3.95 -21.32 13.71
C LYS A 227 -5.01 -20.47 14.40
N ALA A 228 -4.67 -19.26 14.77
CA ALA A 228 -5.60 -18.32 15.38
C ALA A 228 -6.79 -18.02 14.46
N ALA A 229 -6.52 -17.73 13.18
CA ALA A 229 -7.57 -17.45 12.19
C ALA A 229 -8.50 -18.65 11.94
N ALA A 230 -7.97 -19.88 12.00
CA ALA A 230 -8.79 -21.08 11.91
C ALA A 230 -9.71 -21.29 13.13
N ASN A 231 -9.32 -20.76 14.32
CA ASN A 231 -10.07 -20.88 15.57
C ASN A 231 -11.07 -19.74 15.80
N GLY A 232 -11.04 -18.68 15.02
CA GLY A 232 -12.01 -17.60 15.08
C GLY A 232 -11.41 -16.21 15.32
N MET A 233 -12.26 -15.18 15.28
CA MET A 233 -11.85 -13.78 15.40
C MET A 233 -11.24 -13.47 16.79
N ASP A 234 -11.83 -14.03 17.85
CA ASP A 234 -11.30 -13.84 19.22
C ASP A 234 -9.89 -14.42 19.36
N ALA A 235 -9.63 -15.59 18.76
CA ALA A 235 -8.29 -16.17 18.77
C ALA A 235 -7.26 -15.31 18.00
N ILE A 236 -7.67 -14.63 16.91
CA ILE A 236 -6.81 -13.65 16.23
C ILE A 236 -6.50 -12.49 17.19
N ARG A 237 -7.52 -11.95 17.86
CA ARG A 237 -7.34 -10.86 18.82
C ARG A 237 -6.40 -11.23 19.97
N ASP A 238 -6.62 -12.41 20.56
CA ASP A 238 -5.77 -12.92 21.66
C ASP A 238 -4.31 -13.09 21.20
N TYR A 239 -4.10 -13.57 19.99
CA TYR A 239 -2.75 -13.67 19.42
C TYR A 239 -2.12 -12.28 19.22
N LEU A 240 -2.85 -11.32 18.64
CA LEU A 240 -2.34 -9.96 18.39
C LEU A 240 -1.95 -9.24 19.68
N LEU A 241 -2.67 -9.47 20.80
CA LEU A 241 -2.33 -8.92 22.12
C LEU A 241 -0.94 -9.33 22.62
N THR A 242 -0.38 -10.42 22.10
CA THR A 242 0.97 -10.91 22.43
C THR A 242 2.08 -10.39 21.52
N THR A 243 1.72 -9.55 20.54
CA THR A 243 2.63 -9.04 19.50
C THR A 243 2.78 -7.53 19.57
N ALA A 244 3.64 -6.98 18.71
CA ALA A 244 3.75 -5.53 18.50
C ALA A 244 2.47 -4.88 17.91
N TYR A 245 1.47 -5.69 17.55
CA TYR A 245 0.21 -5.27 16.91
C TYR A 245 -0.99 -5.35 17.87
N ALA A 246 -0.77 -5.27 19.18
CA ALA A 246 -1.81 -5.36 20.21
C ALA A 246 -2.95 -4.33 20.03
N GLY A 247 -2.64 -3.10 19.62
CA GLY A 247 -3.67 -2.09 19.31
C GLY A 247 -4.61 -2.50 18.17
N GLY A 248 -4.16 -3.37 17.27
CA GLY A 248 -5.01 -3.96 16.23
C GLY A 248 -6.11 -4.87 16.77
N ALA A 249 -5.87 -5.54 17.92
CA ALA A 249 -6.87 -6.36 18.57
C ALA A 249 -8.06 -5.53 19.09
N GLU A 250 -7.78 -4.37 19.65
CA GLU A 250 -8.80 -3.43 20.12
C GLU A 250 -9.59 -2.85 18.93
N ALA A 251 -8.90 -2.41 17.89
CA ALA A 251 -9.52 -1.89 16.67
C ALA A 251 -10.41 -2.94 15.97
N LEU A 252 -10.00 -4.22 15.96
CA LEU A 252 -10.81 -5.33 15.43
C LEU A 252 -12.08 -5.55 16.23
N ALA A 253 -12.05 -5.30 17.54
CA ALA A 253 -13.24 -5.40 18.40
C ALA A 253 -14.25 -4.27 18.15
N GLU A 254 -13.75 -3.09 17.73
CA GLU A 254 -14.60 -1.91 17.47
C GLU A 254 -15.34 -2.08 16.13
N SER A 255 -14.61 -2.14 15.02
CA SER A 255 -15.19 -2.34 13.68
C SER A 255 -14.12 -2.71 12.63
N PRO A 256 -14.55 -3.26 11.47
CA PRO A 256 -13.64 -3.43 10.33
C PRO A 256 -13.01 -2.13 9.86
N SER A 257 -13.75 -1.02 9.88
CA SER A 257 -13.26 0.31 9.49
C SER A 257 -12.20 0.83 10.46
N ALA A 258 -12.44 0.65 11.77
CA ALA A 258 -11.47 1.00 12.81
C ALA A 258 -10.17 0.20 12.66
N PHE A 259 -10.25 -1.09 12.35
CA PHE A 259 -9.07 -1.91 12.10
C PHE A 259 -8.27 -1.45 10.88
N GLU A 260 -8.93 -1.17 9.74
CA GLU A 260 -8.25 -0.65 8.56
C GLU A 260 -7.61 0.73 8.84
N ARG A 261 -8.30 1.60 9.57
CA ARG A 261 -7.75 2.88 10.02
C ARG A 261 -6.52 2.69 10.90
N TRP A 262 -6.60 1.77 11.88
CA TRP A 262 -5.48 1.46 12.76
C TRP A 262 -4.25 0.98 11.99
N CYS A 263 -4.44 0.09 11.01
CA CYS A 263 -3.34 -0.41 10.17
C CYS A 263 -2.59 0.72 9.46
N ASP A 264 -3.32 1.66 8.87
CA ASP A 264 -2.72 2.78 8.16
C ASP A 264 -2.06 3.78 9.12
N ASN A 265 -2.71 4.10 10.25
CA ASN A 265 -2.15 4.97 11.29
C ASN A 265 -0.87 4.39 11.89
N ARG A 266 -0.80 3.07 12.09
CA ARG A 266 0.40 2.39 12.55
C ARG A 266 1.60 2.64 11.63
N MET A 267 1.41 2.65 10.31
CA MET A 267 2.46 3.00 9.35
C MET A 267 2.92 4.44 9.54
N ILE A 268 2.00 5.38 9.73
CA ILE A 268 2.32 6.80 9.98
C ILE A 268 3.09 6.96 11.29
N GLU A 269 2.71 6.27 12.36
CA GLU A 269 3.43 6.29 13.64
C GLU A 269 4.88 5.79 13.49
N THR A 270 5.09 4.73 12.71
CA THR A 270 6.43 4.20 12.42
C THR A 270 7.30 5.24 11.69
N MET A 271 6.70 6.11 10.88
CA MET A 271 7.39 7.14 10.13
C MET A 271 7.67 8.42 10.94
N ARG A 272 6.90 8.72 11.99
CA ARG A 272 7.00 9.98 12.76
C ARG A 272 8.42 10.30 13.29
N PRO A 273 9.23 9.34 13.76
CA PRO A 273 10.60 9.63 14.20
C PRO A 273 11.49 10.21 13.11
N GLN A 274 11.16 9.99 11.83
CA GLN A 274 11.93 10.49 10.69
C GLN A 274 11.88 12.02 10.55
N LYS A 275 10.92 12.70 11.20
CA LYS A 275 10.88 14.17 11.30
C LYS A 275 12.17 14.76 11.89
N TYR A 276 12.88 14.00 12.70
CA TYR A 276 14.09 14.47 13.41
C TYR A 276 15.39 13.96 12.79
N GLN A 277 15.30 13.15 11.72
CA GLN A 277 16.49 12.67 10.99
C GLN A 277 16.93 13.71 9.95
N ALA A 278 18.25 13.94 9.86
CA ALA A 278 18.78 15.01 9.00
C ALA A 278 19.62 14.49 7.82
N PHE A 279 20.13 13.25 7.89
CA PHE A 279 21.17 12.77 6.97
C PHE A 279 20.91 11.35 6.44
N SER A 280 19.67 10.88 6.44
CA SER A 280 19.32 9.51 6.02
C SER A 280 18.21 9.49 4.97
N VAL A 281 17.96 8.33 4.38
CA VAL A 281 16.81 8.09 3.50
C VAL A 281 15.46 8.21 4.22
N GLY A 282 15.45 8.13 5.56
CA GLY A 282 14.25 8.09 6.38
C GLY A 282 13.22 9.18 6.09
N PRO A 283 13.60 10.47 6.02
CA PRO A 283 12.67 11.54 5.65
C PRO A 283 12.01 11.37 4.28
N LEU A 284 12.73 10.80 3.29
CA LEU A 284 12.17 10.54 1.96
C LEU A 284 11.11 9.42 2.03
N VAL A 285 11.42 8.32 2.72
CA VAL A 285 10.47 7.23 2.96
C VAL A 285 9.23 7.73 3.71
N ALA A 286 9.43 8.52 4.77
CA ALA A 286 8.32 9.08 5.54
C ALA A 286 7.45 10.03 4.70
N TYR A 287 8.04 10.82 3.80
CA TYR A 287 7.31 11.68 2.89
C TYR A 287 6.45 10.87 1.92
N ILE A 288 6.99 9.80 1.32
CA ILE A 288 6.22 8.91 0.43
C ILE A 288 5.01 8.36 1.18
N VAL A 289 5.22 7.73 2.35
CA VAL A 289 4.15 7.15 3.16
C VAL A 289 3.13 8.19 3.60
N ALA A 290 3.58 9.40 3.97
CA ALA A 290 2.70 10.50 4.35
C ALA A 290 1.80 10.94 3.18
N ARG A 291 2.38 11.11 1.99
CA ARG A 291 1.63 11.49 0.79
C ARG A 291 0.63 10.43 0.34
N GLU A 292 1.02 9.17 0.35
CA GLU A 292 0.11 8.06 0.04
C GLU A 292 -1.07 8.00 1.03
N ASN A 293 -0.81 8.24 2.31
CA ASN A 293 -1.84 8.31 3.35
C ASN A 293 -2.80 9.50 3.17
N GLU A 294 -2.29 10.66 2.76
CA GLU A 294 -3.11 11.83 2.40
C GLU A 294 -4.01 11.52 1.22
N ILE A 295 -3.46 10.99 0.13
CA ILE A 295 -4.21 10.62 -1.07
C ILE A 295 -5.31 9.61 -0.73
N LYS A 296 -5.00 8.63 0.10
CA LYS A 296 -5.98 7.65 0.60
C LYS A 296 -7.09 8.31 1.41
N THR A 297 -6.74 9.23 2.31
CA THR A 297 -7.72 9.97 3.13
C THR A 297 -8.62 10.86 2.28
N VAL A 298 -8.04 11.60 1.34
CA VAL A 298 -8.81 12.42 0.39
C VAL A 298 -9.73 11.56 -0.46
N ARG A 299 -9.28 10.42 -0.97
CA ARG A 299 -10.11 9.46 -1.71
C ARG A 299 -11.32 8.99 -0.89
N ILE A 300 -11.13 8.70 0.40
CA ILE A 300 -12.23 8.32 1.32
C ILE A 300 -13.24 9.45 1.44
N ILE A 301 -12.79 10.69 1.62
CA ILE A 301 -13.68 11.85 1.75
C ILE A 301 -14.46 12.08 0.45
N LEU A 302 -13.76 12.14 -0.69
CA LEU A 302 -14.40 12.35 -2.01
C LEU A 302 -15.44 11.26 -2.30
N THR A 303 -15.08 10.00 -2.12
CA THR A 303 -16.01 8.87 -2.31
C THR A 303 -17.21 8.96 -1.35
N GLY A 304 -16.98 9.34 -0.09
CA GLY A 304 -18.06 9.52 0.88
C GLY A 304 -19.01 10.65 0.49
N LYS A 305 -18.47 11.79 0.03
CA LYS A 305 -19.29 12.93 -0.43
C LYS A 305 -20.04 12.60 -1.71
N GLN A 306 -19.40 11.93 -2.67
CA GLN A 306 -20.03 11.50 -3.93
C GLN A 306 -21.22 10.57 -3.66
N ASN A 307 -21.06 9.61 -2.75
CA ASN A 307 -22.11 8.64 -2.41
C ASN A 307 -23.06 9.13 -1.29
N GLN A 308 -22.92 10.38 -0.84
CA GLN A 308 -23.74 10.98 0.20
C GLN A 308 -23.76 10.17 1.51
N PHE A 309 -22.61 9.61 1.90
CA PHE A 309 -22.51 8.90 3.17
C PHE A 309 -22.66 9.87 4.34
N PRO A 310 -23.25 9.42 5.47
CA PRO A 310 -23.27 10.22 6.70
C PRO A 310 -21.85 10.66 7.09
N GLU A 311 -21.73 11.88 7.60
CA GLU A 311 -20.43 12.43 8.00
C GLU A 311 -19.68 11.53 8.98
N GLU A 312 -20.39 10.94 9.94
CA GLU A 312 -19.81 10.01 10.92
C GLU A 312 -19.19 8.79 10.26
N ALA A 313 -19.81 8.22 9.21
CA ALA A 313 -19.30 7.07 8.48
C ALA A 313 -18.02 7.41 7.66
N ILE A 314 -17.91 8.65 7.19
CA ILE A 314 -16.67 9.13 6.55
C ILE A 314 -15.61 9.35 7.62
N ARG A 315 -15.94 10.03 8.71
CA ARG A 315 -15.05 10.38 9.81
C ARG A 315 -14.43 9.15 10.49
N GLU A 316 -15.20 8.08 10.66
CA GLU A 316 -14.68 6.80 11.18
C GLU A 316 -13.52 6.24 10.34
N ARG A 317 -13.46 6.58 9.06
CA ARG A 317 -12.45 6.05 8.10
C ARG A 317 -11.28 6.99 7.84
N ILE A 318 -11.32 8.22 8.34
CA ILE A 318 -10.24 9.19 8.16
C ILE A 318 -8.99 8.72 8.91
N ARG A 319 -7.82 8.83 8.24
CA ARG A 319 -6.52 8.48 8.80
C ARG A 319 -5.89 9.66 9.51
N GLU A 320 -4.96 9.37 10.41
CA GLU A 320 -4.14 10.40 11.03
C GLU A 320 -3.18 11.00 10.00
N MET A 321 -3.01 12.32 10.05
CA MET A 321 -2.04 13.00 9.21
C MET A 321 -0.65 12.91 9.81
N TYR A 322 0.35 12.89 8.94
CA TYR A 322 1.76 12.91 9.32
C TYR A 322 2.18 14.30 9.83
N GLY A 323 1.57 15.38 9.29
CA GLY A 323 1.87 16.78 9.54
C GLY A 323 1.70 17.25 10.99
#